data_ae8d6011dc9579c864a8eba398513697
#
_entry.id   ae8d6011dc9579c864a8eba398513697
#
_cell.length_a   1.000
_cell.length_b   1.000
_cell.length_c   1.000
_cell.angle_alpha   90.00
_cell.angle_beta   90.00
_cell.angle_gamma   90.00
#
_symmetry.space_group_name_H-M   'P 1'
#
loop_
_entity.id
_entity.type
_entity.pdbx_description
1 polymer ?
#
loop_
_entity_poly.entity_id
_entity_poly.type
_entity_poly.pdbx_seq_one_letter_code
_entity_poly.pdbx_strand_id
1 'polypeptide(L)'
;GAWKRLIYTPGRPEGTVDRNSYTICVLEQFHRHLKHRSIFAVRSSRWRDPRAHLLAGEAWEAARDAGMNALGLPAAPTQLLTDHATALETAYRELAARLGEDTPASIDADGKLHVAALDAKAEPASLVDLRRRVEAMIPRVDLPELVTEVMSWHPGFTEAFTHTSGNEARVADLGLSVAAVLCSYAMNVGFKPVTTPGVDALTRDRLLHVDQCYVRAETIEAANAVLVDAQADIPLAQAWGGGLVASVDGMRFVVPVRTHNARPNPKYFGRKLGITWLNMLNDQSAGLAGKVLRGTPRDSLHTIDVIVSQRVIGRGDTRTTAEHVDVQQRV
;
A
#
# COMPACT_ATOMS: atom_id res chain seq x y z
N GLY A 1 -23.80 28.02 -0.29
CA GLY A 1 -22.44 27.85 0.20
C GLY A 1 -21.61 29.12 0.07
N ALA A 2 -20.39 29.16 0.60
CA ALA A 2 -19.50 30.32 0.61
C ALA A 2 -19.28 30.90 -0.81
N TRP A 3 -19.06 30.07 -1.79
CA TRP A 3 -18.88 30.47 -3.19
C TRP A 3 -20.09 31.20 -3.77
N LYS A 4 -21.32 30.83 -3.41
CA LYS A 4 -22.52 31.52 -3.89
C LYS A 4 -22.52 32.98 -3.47
N ARG A 5 -22.05 33.34 -2.28
CA ARG A 5 -21.98 34.72 -1.79
C ARG A 5 -20.90 35.54 -2.49
N LEU A 6 -19.79 34.91 -2.89
CA LEU A 6 -18.69 35.58 -3.58
C LEU A 6 -19.00 35.77 -5.07
N ILE A 7 -19.67 34.83 -5.69
CA ILE A 7 -20.03 34.85 -7.11
C ILE A 7 -21.19 35.84 -7.36
N TYR A 8 -22.19 35.79 -6.49
CA TYR A 8 -23.38 36.66 -6.57
C TYR A 8 -23.32 37.72 -5.45
N THR A 9 -22.49 38.72 -5.64
CA THR A 9 -22.27 39.77 -4.63
C THR A 9 -23.55 40.59 -4.41
N PRO A 10 -24.02 40.77 -3.16
CA PRO A 10 -25.16 41.63 -2.86
C PRO A 10 -24.93 43.05 -3.35
N GLY A 11 -25.97 43.68 -3.87
CA GLY A 11 -25.92 45.07 -4.37
C GLY A 11 -25.58 45.23 -5.85
N ARG A 12 -25.31 44.14 -6.58
CA ARG A 12 -25.24 44.17 -8.05
C ARG A 12 -26.57 43.75 -8.68
N PRO A 13 -26.83 44.13 -9.96
CA PRO A 13 -28.04 43.70 -10.65
C PRO A 13 -28.20 42.17 -10.59
N GLU A 14 -29.46 41.71 -10.48
CA GLU A 14 -29.78 40.32 -10.41
C GLU A 14 -29.20 39.54 -11.60
N GLY A 15 -28.55 38.40 -11.35
CA GLY A 15 -27.86 37.62 -12.37
C GLY A 15 -26.43 38.04 -12.67
N THR A 16 -25.93 39.13 -12.07
CA THR A 16 -24.53 39.55 -12.27
C THR A 16 -23.58 38.59 -11.55
N VAL A 17 -22.67 37.98 -12.31
CA VAL A 17 -21.67 37.04 -11.82
C VAL A 17 -20.31 37.72 -11.71
N ASP A 18 -19.67 37.64 -10.55
CA ASP A 18 -18.26 38.00 -10.42
C ASP A 18 -17.40 36.97 -11.12
N ARG A 19 -16.79 37.34 -12.25
CA ARG A 19 -16.05 36.44 -13.12
C ARG A 19 -14.85 35.80 -12.41
N ASN A 20 -14.13 36.54 -11.58
CA ASN A 20 -12.94 36.06 -10.90
C ASN A 20 -13.31 35.02 -9.85
N SER A 21 -14.28 35.33 -8.99
CA SER A 21 -14.79 34.39 -7.99
C SER A 21 -15.38 33.12 -8.63
N TYR A 22 -16.11 33.28 -9.76
CA TYR A 22 -16.62 32.15 -10.53
C TYR A 22 -15.50 31.27 -11.07
N THR A 23 -14.47 31.88 -11.69
CA THR A 23 -13.32 31.15 -12.25
C THR A 23 -12.58 30.39 -11.17
N ILE A 24 -12.31 31.00 -10.01
CA ILE A 24 -11.63 30.34 -8.90
C ILE A 24 -12.49 29.19 -8.35
N CYS A 25 -13.80 29.38 -8.22
CA CYS A 25 -14.73 28.33 -7.82
C CYS A 25 -14.69 27.14 -8.79
N VAL A 26 -14.73 27.41 -10.10
CA VAL A 26 -14.66 26.35 -11.13
C VAL A 26 -13.33 25.59 -11.02
N LEU A 27 -12.20 26.29 -10.88
CA LEU A 27 -10.89 25.68 -10.73
C LEU A 27 -10.79 24.83 -9.45
N GLU A 28 -11.37 25.30 -8.34
CA GLU A 28 -11.43 24.52 -7.10
C GLU A 28 -12.26 23.25 -7.27
N GLN A 29 -13.47 23.37 -7.88
CA GLN A 29 -14.33 22.22 -8.14
C GLN A 29 -13.67 21.24 -9.12
N PHE A 30 -13.09 21.75 -10.19
CA PHE A 30 -12.34 20.94 -11.15
C PHE A 30 -11.21 20.17 -10.48
N HIS A 31 -10.38 20.84 -9.67
CA HIS A 31 -9.31 20.20 -8.90
C HIS A 31 -9.88 19.16 -7.91
N ARG A 32 -10.98 19.46 -7.24
CA ARG A 32 -11.66 18.51 -6.34
C ARG A 32 -12.11 17.26 -7.09
N HIS A 33 -12.78 17.43 -8.23
CA HIS A 33 -13.27 16.31 -9.04
C HIS A 33 -12.15 15.49 -9.67
N LEU A 34 -11.05 16.11 -10.11
CA LEU A 34 -9.83 15.40 -10.52
C LEU A 34 -9.24 14.58 -9.37
N LYS A 35 -9.14 15.19 -8.18
CA LYS A 35 -8.62 14.50 -6.99
C LYS A 35 -9.49 13.31 -6.57
N HIS A 36 -10.80 13.42 -6.73
CA HIS A 36 -11.75 12.36 -6.43
C HIS A 36 -11.91 11.38 -7.61
N ARG A 37 -11.21 11.62 -8.71
CA ARG A 37 -11.33 10.85 -9.95
C ARG A 37 -12.76 10.71 -10.49
N SER A 38 -13.60 11.70 -10.21
CA SER A 38 -14.93 11.85 -10.82
C SER A 38 -14.85 12.36 -12.24
N ILE A 39 -13.77 13.05 -12.58
CA ILE A 39 -13.33 13.42 -13.92
C ILE A 39 -11.87 12.99 -14.10
N PHE A 40 -11.47 12.71 -15.31
CA PHE A 40 -10.14 12.20 -15.61
C PHE A 40 -9.60 12.72 -16.95
N ALA A 41 -8.29 12.63 -17.14
CA ALA A 41 -7.60 12.99 -18.36
C ALA A 41 -6.95 11.74 -18.98
N VAL A 42 -7.47 11.33 -20.15
CA VAL A 42 -7.13 10.04 -20.79
C VAL A 42 -5.62 9.85 -20.99
N ARG A 43 -4.89 10.91 -21.36
CA ARG A 43 -3.43 10.84 -21.61
C ARG A 43 -2.57 11.08 -20.37
N SER A 44 -3.15 11.24 -19.19
CA SER A 44 -2.41 11.51 -17.97
C SER A 44 -2.15 10.22 -17.21
N SER A 45 -0.89 9.91 -16.90
CA SER A 45 -0.55 8.81 -16.00
C SER A 45 -1.11 9.03 -14.59
N ARG A 46 -1.15 10.29 -14.14
CA ARG A 46 -1.61 10.65 -12.80
C ARG A 46 -3.13 10.81 -12.69
N TRP A 47 -3.79 11.33 -13.73
CA TRP A 47 -5.19 11.73 -13.73
C TRP A 47 -6.05 10.88 -14.68
N ARG A 48 -5.55 9.72 -15.09
CA ARG A 48 -6.30 8.76 -15.92
C ARG A 48 -7.51 8.19 -15.16
N ASP A 49 -8.43 7.60 -15.89
CA ASP A 49 -9.54 6.86 -15.29
C ASP A 49 -8.99 5.63 -14.53
N PRO A 50 -9.24 5.52 -13.22
CA PRO A 50 -8.82 4.34 -12.45
C PRO A 50 -9.53 3.08 -12.90
N ARG A 51 -10.72 3.21 -13.51
CA ARG A 51 -11.52 2.07 -14.03
C ARG A 51 -11.02 1.53 -15.36
N ALA A 52 -10.08 2.24 -16.02
CA ALA A 52 -9.51 1.76 -17.30
C ALA A 52 -8.77 0.40 -17.18
N HIS A 53 -8.48 -0.03 -15.96
CA HIS A 53 -7.88 -1.34 -15.67
C HIS A 53 -8.93 -2.42 -15.34
N LEU A 54 -10.20 -2.06 -15.21
CA LEU A 54 -11.28 -3.01 -14.96
C LEU A 54 -11.80 -3.55 -16.29
N LEU A 55 -12.06 -4.84 -16.33
CA LEU A 55 -12.76 -5.45 -17.46
C LEU A 55 -14.17 -4.90 -17.56
N ALA A 56 -14.60 -4.56 -18.76
CA ALA A 56 -15.94 -4.06 -19.03
C ALA A 56 -16.41 -4.50 -20.42
N GLY A 57 -17.74 -4.53 -20.64
CA GLY A 57 -18.33 -4.91 -21.90
C GLY A 57 -17.97 -6.34 -22.33
N GLU A 58 -17.64 -6.52 -23.60
CA GLU A 58 -17.30 -7.82 -24.19
C GLU A 58 -16.12 -8.51 -23.50
N ALA A 59 -15.10 -7.75 -23.06
CA ALA A 59 -13.96 -8.30 -22.35
C ALA A 59 -14.35 -8.89 -20.98
N TRP A 60 -15.29 -8.27 -20.28
CA TRP A 60 -15.87 -8.82 -19.06
C TRP A 60 -16.66 -10.09 -19.34
N GLU A 61 -17.56 -10.07 -20.33
CA GLU A 61 -18.40 -11.23 -20.67
C GLU A 61 -17.54 -12.44 -21.07
N ALA A 62 -16.44 -12.22 -21.78
CA ALA A 62 -15.51 -13.29 -22.18
C ALA A 62 -14.73 -13.88 -20.98
N ALA A 63 -14.39 -13.07 -19.97
CA ALA A 63 -13.58 -13.50 -18.84
C ALA A 63 -14.42 -13.95 -17.63
N ARG A 64 -15.71 -13.59 -17.58
CA ARG A 64 -16.56 -13.74 -16.40
C ARG A 64 -16.61 -15.17 -15.86
N ASP A 65 -16.90 -16.15 -16.71
CA ASP A 65 -17.11 -17.52 -16.26
C ASP A 65 -15.82 -18.16 -15.72
N ALA A 66 -14.68 -17.86 -16.36
CA ALA A 66 -13.38 -18.28 -15.84
C ALA A 66 -13.07 -17.64 -14.49
N GLY A 67 -13.34 -16.34 -14.34
CA GLY A 67 -13.18 -15.62 -13.10
C GLY A 67 -14.08 -16.13 -11.97
N MET A 68 -15.37 -16.34 -12.26
CA MET A 68 -16.33 -16.87 -11.29
C MET A 68 -15.92 -18.27 -10.81
N ASN A 69 -15.49 -19.14 -11.73
CA ASN A 69 -15.01 -20.48 -11.39
C ASN A 69 -13.74 -20.45 -10.52
N ALA A 70 -12.78 -19.59 -10.85
CA ALA A 70 -11.54 -19.45 -10.08
C ALA A 70 -11.78 -18.94 -8.65
N LEU A 71 -12.81 -18.12 -8.45
CA LEU A 71 -13.24 -17.62 -7.14
C LEU A 71 -14.23 -18.57 -6.42
N GLY A 72 -14.61 -19.69 -7.01
CA GLY A 72 -15.62 -20.59 -6.46
C GLY A 72 -17.00 -19.96 -6.34
N LEU A 73 -17.30 -18.95 -7.17
CA LEU A 73 -18.58 -18.24 -7.14
C LEU A 73 -19.56 -18.86 -8.11
N PRO A 74 -20.86 -18.98 -7.77
CA PRO A 74 -21.87 -19.52 -8.66
C PRO A 74 -22.16 -18.54 -9.80
N ALA A 75 -22.48 -19.08 -10.97
CA ALA A 75 -22.85 -18.27 -12.14
C ALA A 75 -24.08 -17.37 -11.90
N ALA A 76 -25.02 -17.83 -11.07
CA ALA A 76 -26.18 -17.04 -10.66
C ALA A 76 -26.00 -16.57 -9.19
N PRO A 77 -25.98 -15.26 -8.92
CA PRO A 77 -25.72 -14.76 -7.58
C PRO A 77 -26.88 -14.93 -6.59
N THR A 78 -28.07 -15.23 -7.07
CA THR A 78 -29.30 -15.25 -6.25
C THR A 78 -29.20 -16.22 -5.07
N GLN A 79 -28.75 -17.45 -5.31
CA GLN A 79 -28.60 -18.45 -4.25
C GLN A 79 -27.55 -18.01 -3.22
N LEU A 80 -26.39 -17.58 -3.67
CA LEU A 80 -25.30 -17.09 -2.80
C LEU A 80 -25.77 -15.93 -1.92
N LEU A 81 -26.49 -14.96 -2.51
CA LEU A 81 -27.02 -13.82 -1.77
C LEU A 81 -28.09 -14.25 -0.75
N THR A 82 -28.93 -15.23 -1.08
CA THR A 82 -29.92 -15.80 -0.17
C THR A 82 -29.25 -16.51 1.00
N ASP A 83 -28.20 -17.29 0.74
CA ASP A 83 -27.45 -18.00 1.77
C ASP A 83 -26.73 -17.01 2.71
N HIS A 84 -26.13 -15.97 2.17
CA HIS A 84 -25.52 -14.90 2.95
C HIS A 84 -26.55 -14.11 3.77
N ALA A 85 -27.72 -13.80 3.21
CA ALA A 85 -28.79 -13.13 3.92
C ALA A 85 -29.29 -13.99 5.10
N THR A 86 -29.45 -15.30 4.86
CA THR A 86 -29.86 -16.25 5.91
C THR A 86 -28.79 -16.37 7.00
N ALA A 87 -27.52 -16.47 6.62
CA ALA A 87 -26.40 -16.50 7.58
C ALA A 87 -26.33 -15.22 8.41
N LEU A 88 -26.50 -14.05 7.78
CA LEU A 88 -26.52 -12.75 8.45
C LEU A 88 -27.70 -12.66 9.45
N GLU A 89 -28.90 -13.06 9.04
CA GLU A 89 -30.09 -13.05 9.89
C GLU A 89 -29.91 -13.99 11.09
N THR A 90 -29.35 -15.17 10.89
CA THR A 90 -29.04 -16.14 11.94
C THR A 90 -28.04 -15.55 12.95
N ALA A 91 -26.92 -15.02 12.45
CA ALA A 91 -25.89 -14.40 13.29
C ALA A 91 -26.46 -13.18 14.07
N TYR A 92 -27.33 -12.40 13.44
CA TYR A 92 -27.97 -11.28 14.07
C TYR A 92 -28.91 -11.73 15.24
N ARG A 93 -29.68 -12.77 15.01
CA ARG A 93 -30.58 -13.33 16.08
C ARG A 93 -29.79 -13.97 17.22
N GLU A 94 -28.72 -14.69 16.90
CA GLU A 94 -27.82 -15.26 17.90
C GLU A 94 -27.15 -14.15 18.74
N LEU A 95 -26.68 -13.08 18.09
CA LEU A 95 -26.13 -11.93 18.80
C LEU A 95 -27.16 -11.27 19.67
N ALA A 96 -28.37 -11.02 19.16
CA ALA A 96 -29.49 -10.41 19.94
C ALA A 96 -29.89 -11.24 21.16
N ALA A 97 -29.90 -12.56 21.03
CA ALA A 97 -30.18 -13.48 22.14
C ALA A 97 -29.07 -13.50 23.20
N ARG A 98 -27.85 -13.15 22.84
CA ARG A 98 -26.68 -13.11 23.72
C ARG A 98 -26.42 -11.73 24.34
N LEU A 99 -27.11 -10.68 23.88
CA LEU A 99 -27.05 -9.34 24.47
C LEU A 99 -27.72 -9.38 25.84
N GLY A 100 -26.94 -9.29 26.91
CA GLY A 100 -27.40 -9.35 28.29
C GLY A 100 -26.38 -8.74 29.25
N GLU A 101 -26.61 -8.90 30.55
CA GLU A 101 -25.84 -8.23 31.61
C GLU A 101 -24.34 -8.56 31.60
N ASP A 102 -23.95 -9.73 31.08
CA ASP A 102 -22.54 -10.20 31.03
C ASP A 102 -21.84 -9.94 29.67
N THR A 103 -22.45 -9.21 28.78
CA THR A 103 -21.82 -8.91 27.48
C THR A 103 -21.16 -7.52 27.46
N PRO A 104 -19.99 -7.34 26.78
CA PRO A 104 -19.38 -6.02 26.64
C PRO A 104 -20.15 -5.07 25.70
N ALA A 105 -21.28 -5.55 25.16
CA ALA A 105 -22.14 -4.77 24.27
C ALA A 105 -23.49 -4.52 24.94
N SER A 106 -23.99 -3.27 24.91
CA SER A 106 -25.28 -2.86 25.42
C SER A 106 -25.98 -1.90 24.47
N ILE A 107 -27.29 -1.86 24.48
CA ILE A 107 -28.09 -0.91 23.73
C ILE A 107 -28.70 0.06 24.74
N ASP A 108 -28.48 1.37 24.56
CA ASP A 108 -29.04 2.39 25.43
C ASP A 108 -30.54 2.63 25.16
N ALA A 109 -31.16 3.50 25.97
CA ALA A 109 -32.57 3.84 25.85
C ALA A 109 -32.94 4.51 24.51
N ASP A 110 -31.94 5.10 23.81
CA ASP A 110 -32.12 5.73 22.51
C ASP A 110 -31.88 4.73 21.35
N GLY A 111 -31.64 3.44 21.64
CA GLY A 111 -31.40 2.39 20.67
C GLY A 111 -29.95 2.39 20.10
N LYS A 112 -29.02 3.11 20.73
CA LYS A 112 -27.63 3.17 20.29
C LYS A 112 -26.81 2.04 20.90
N LEU A 113 -26.07 1.35 20.05
CA LEU A 113 -25.13 0.31 20.47
C LEU A 113 -23.88 0.92 21.12
N HIS A 114 -23.58 0.47 22.33
CA HIS A 114 -22.34 0.73 23.04
C HIS A 114 -21.56 -0.58 23.15
N VAL A 115 -20.27 -0.53 22.78
CA VAL A 115 -19.35 -1.65 22.95
C VAL A 115 -18.26 -1.19 23.92
N ALA A 116 -18.19 -1.83 25.08
CA ALA A 116 -17.14 -1.54 26.06
C ALA A 116 -15.78 -1.99 25.51
N ALA A 117 -14.74 -1.26 25.89
CA ALA A 117 -13.39 -1.72 25.62
C ALA A 117 -13.13 -3.04 26.35
N LEU A 118 -12.59 -4.02 25.65
CA LEU A 118 -12.15 -5.25 26.30
C LEU A 118 -10.90 -4.94 27.12
N ASP A 119 -10.87 -5.44 28.36
CA ASP A 119 -9.64 -5.41 29.16
C ASP A 119 -8.53 -6.21 28.50
N ALA A 120 -7.30 -5.75 28.69
CA ALA A 120 -6.13 -6.48 28.20
C ALA A 120 -6.12 -7.86 28.85
N LYS A 121 -6.18 -8.92 28.02
CA LYS A 121 -6.00 -10.28 28.52
C LYS A 121 -4.57 -10.45 29.02
N ALA A 122 -4.43 -10.91 30.26
CA ALA A 122 -3.14 -11.31 30.77
C ALA A 122 -2.55 -12.44 29.87
N GLU A 123 -1.31 -12.29 29.47
CA GLU A 123 -0.65 -13.36 28.69
C GLU A 123 -0.51 -14.61 29.57
N PRO A 124 -0.91 -15.80 29.06
CA PRO A 124 -0.68 -17.04 29.79
C PRO A 124 0.81 -17.26 30.08
N ALA A 125 1.12 -17.75 31.27
CA ALA A 125 2.51 -18.02 31.66
C ALA A 125 3.25 -18.94 30.65
N SER A 126 2.52 -19.88 30.04
CA SER A 126 3.03 -20.76 28.99
C SER A 126 3.45 -20.00 27.72
N LEU A 127 2.71 -18.95 27.33
CA LEU A 127 3.06 -18.11 26.19
C LEU A 127 4.30 -17.27 26.48
N VAL A 128 4.40 -16.71 27.68
CA VAL A 128 5.57 -15.93 28.13
C VAL A 128 6.82 -16.82 28.15
N ASP A 129 6.71 -18.05 28.67
CA ASP A 129 7.81 -19.00 28.68
C ASP A 129 8.21 -19.43 27.26
N LEU A 130 7.23 -19.75 26.40
CA LEU A 130 7.50 -20.09 25.00
C LEU A 130 8.22 -18.96 24.26
N ARG A 131 7.75 -17.71 24.40
CA ARG A 131 8.39 -16.54 23.81
C ARG A 131 9.84 -16.41 24.25
N ARG A 132 10.11 -16.47 25.55
CA ARG A 132 11.47 -16.40 26.10
C ARG A 132 12.38 -17.50 25.56
N ARG A 133 11.88 -18.72 25.43
CA ARG A 133 12.64 -19.86 24.88
C ARG A 133 12.94 -19.68 23.40
N VAL A 134 11.98 -19.24 22.61
CA VAL A 134 12.17 -18.95 21.18
C VAL A 134 13.15 -17.80 20.99
N GLU A 135 13.00 -16.70 21.73
CA GLU A 135 13.92 -15.55 21.69
C GLU A 135 15.35 -15.93 22.04
N ALA A 136 15.54 -16.87 23.00
CA ALA A 136 16.86 -17.37 23.36
C ALA A 136 17.51 -18.25 22.28
N MET A 137 16.71 -18.81 21.36
CA MET A 137 17.20 -19.63 20.23
C MET A 137 17.52 -18.79 18.98
N ILE A 138 16.99 -17.57 18.90
CA ILE A 138 17.21 -16.68 17.75
C ILE A 138 18.45 -15.84 18.01
N PRO A 139 19.48 -15.90 17.16
CA PRO A 139 20.67 -15.05 17.32
C PRO A 139 20.28 -13.58 17.13
N ARG A 140 20.94 -12.71 17.87
CA ARG A 140 20.84 -11.25 17.62
C ARG A 140 21.78 -10.91 16.49
N VAL A 141 21.23 -10.39 15.42
CA VAL A 141 21.96 -10.02 14.20
C VAL A 141 21.66 -8.54 13.94
N ASP A 142 22.68 -7.76 13.61
CA ASP A 142 22.51 -6.36 13.23
C ASP A 142 21.92 -6.26 11.83
N LEU A 143 21.13 -5.21 11.57
CA LEU A 143 20.46 -5.02 10.28
C LEU A 143 21.43 -5.05 9.07
N PRO A 144 22.61 -4.40 9.10
CA PRO A 144 23.56 -4.47 7.98
C PRO A 144 24.04 -5.90 7.70
N GLU A 145 24.29 -6.67 8.75
CA GLU A 145 24.71 -8.07 8.65
C GLU A 145 23.61 -8.92 8.04
N LEU A 146 22.37 -8.80 8.54
CA LEU A 146 21.20 -9.47 7.96
C LEU A 146 21.00 -9.15 6.49
N VAL A 147 21.08 -7.86 6.10
CA VAL A 147 20.88 -7.43 4.72
C VAL A 147 21.95 -8.04 3.81
N THR A 148 23.22 -8.00 4.21
CA THR A 148 24.32 -8.58 3.41
C THR A 148 24.24 -10.08 3.31
N GLU A 149 23.80 -10.77 4.37
CA GLU A 149 23.59 -12.23 4.36
C GLU A 149 22.46 -12.62 3.39
N VAL A 150 21.30 -11.97 3.47
CA VAL A 150 20.17 -12.20 2.55
C VAL A 150 20.56 -11.89 1.09
N MET A 151 21.33 -10.84 0.85
CA MET A 151 21.85 -10.53 -0.48
C MET A 151 22.79 -11.61 -1.01
N SER A 152 23.56 -12.27 -0.14
CA SER A 152 24.44 -13.38 -0.53
C SER A 152 23.64 -14.64 -0.91
N TRP A 153 22.50 -14.88 -0.30
CA TRP A 153 21.61 -15.98 -0.66
C TRP A 153 20.86 -15.74 -1.96
N HIS A 154 20.56 -14.46 -2.29
CA HIS A 154 19.73 -14.06 -3.41
C HIS A 154 20.48 -13.04 -4.30
N PRO A 155 21.41 -13.45 -5.14
CA PRO A 155 22.18 -12.52 -6.00
C PRO A 155 21.31 -11.63 -6.88
N GLY A 156 20.17 -12.13 -7.36
CA GLY A 156 19.18 -11.38 -8.13
C GLY A 156 18.66 -10.12 -7.43
N PHE A 157 18.72 -10.08 -6.10
CA PHE A 157 18.39 -8.88 -5.34
C PHE A 157 19.34 -7.72 -5.68
N THR A 158 20.64 -7.98 -5.68
CA THR A 158 21.64 -6.97 -6.04
C THR A 158 21.60 -6.62 -7.54
N GLU A 159 21.40 -7.61 -8.40
CA GLU A 159 21.34 -7.46 -9.86
C GLU A 159 20.13 -6.59 -10.29
N ALA A 160 19.09 -6.54 -9.49
CA ALA A 160 17.94 -5.66 -9.73
C ALA A 160 18.28 -4.17 -9.69
N PHE A 161 19.37 -3.76 -9.01
CA PHE A 161 19.81 -2.38 -8.93
C PHE A 161 20.66 -2.00 -10.16
N THR A 162 19.99 -1.71 -11.26
CA THR A 162 20.61 -1.28 -12.51
C THR A 162 20.82 0.24 -12.55
N HIS A 163 21.85 0.69 -13.29
CA HIS A 163 22.10 2.13 -13.48
C HIS A 163 20.98 2.78 -14.29
N THR A 164 20.70 4.06 -14.03
CA THR A 164 19.66 4.84 -14.74
C THR A 164 19.85 4.92 -16.25
N SER A 165 21.07 4.76 -16.77
CA SER A 165 21.34 4.71 -18.21
C SER A 165 21.00 3.37 -18.86
N GLY A 166 20.54 2.37 -18.09
CA GLY A 166 20.28 1.01 -18.58
C GLY A 166 21.52 0.18 -18.88
N ASN A 167 22.72 0.69 -18.65
CA ASN A 167 23.97 -0.05 -18.81
C ASN A 167 24.22 -0.98 -17.62
N GLU A 168 24.91 -2.09 -17.86
CA GLU A 168 25.37 -2.97 -16.79
C GLU A 168 26.20 -2.22 -15.74
N ALA A 169 26.00 -2.56 -14.48
CA ALA A 169 26.72 -1.97 -13.37
C ALA A 169 28.20 -2.37 -13.43
N ARG A 170 29.07 -1.39 -13.73
CA ARG A 170 30.53 -1.56 -13.70
C ARG A 170 31.16 -1.10 -12.38
N VAL A 171 30.34 -0.99 -11.36
CA VAL A 171 30.75 -0.48 -10.05
C VAL A 171 31.15 -1.65 -9.17
N ALA A 172 32.43 -1.72 -8.82
CA ALA A 172 32.92 -2.74 -7.88
C ALA A 172 32.20 -2.64 -6.56
N ASP A 173 31.89 -3.79 -5.93
CA ASP A 173 31.22 -3.89 -4.63
C ASP A 173 29.89 -3.14 -4.56
N LEU A 174 29.14 -3.09 -5.66
CA LEU A 174 27.84 -2.44 -5.73
C LEU A 174 26.89 -2.93 -4.61
N GLY A 175 26.88 -4.24 -4.35
CA GLY A 175 26.05 -4.84 -3.31
C GLY A 175 26.28 -4.21 -1.94
N LEU A 176 27.54 -4.02 -1.54
CA LEU A 176 27.88 -3.38 -0.26
C LEU A 176 27.41 -1.91 -0.21
N SER A 177 27.56 -1.18 -1.31
CA SER A 177 27.07 0.21 -1.38
C SER A 177 25.54 0.26 -1.31
N VAL A 178 24.83 -0.64 -2.01
CA VAL A 178 23.36 -0.76 -1.96
C VAL A 178 22.89 -1.11 -0.55
N ALA A 179 23.51 -2.10 0.11
CA ALA A 179 23.19 -2.47 1.48
C ALA A 179 23.32 -1.28 2.44
N ALA A 180 24.41 -0.52 2.32
CA ALA A 180 24.62 0.67 3.16
C ALA A 180 23.57 1.76 2.91
N VAL A 181 23.18 2.01 1.65
CA VAL A 181 22.12 2.96 1.31
C VAL A 181 20.78 2.50 1.89
N LEU A 182 20.40 1.24 1.70
CA LEU A 182 19.15 0.67 2.22
C LEU A 182 19.12 0.70 3.75
N CYS A 183 20.21 0.35 4.43
CA CYS A 183 20.30 0.44 5.89
C CYS A 183 20.19 1.89 6.38
N SER A 184 20.79 2.87 5.68
CA SER A 184 20.68 4.27 6.04
C SER A 184 19.23 4.77 5.96
N TYR A 185 18.47 4.31 4.99
CA TYR A 185 17.05 4.62 4.86
C TYR A 185 16.19 3.90 5.90
N ALA A 186 16.40 2.60 6.09
CA ALA A 186 15.64 1.80 7.05
C ALA A 186 15.78 2.33 8.49
N MET A 187 16.97 2.75 8.85
CA MET A 187 17.28 3.31 10.18
C MET A 187 17.04 4.83 10.27
N ASN A 188 16.77 5.49 9.15
CA ASN A 188 16.60 6.95 9.05
C ASN A 188 17.78 7.76 9.64
N VAL A 189 19.03 7.31 9.40
CA VAL A 189 20.24 7.91 9.97
C VAL A 189 21.06 8.73 8.97
N GLY A 190 20.71 8.67 7.68
CA GLY A 190 21.50 9.25 6.59
C GLY A 190 22.83 8.53 6.36
N PHE A 191 23.67 9.06 5.46
CA PHE A 191 24.88 8.34 5.02
C PHE A 191 26.07 8.46 5.97
N LYS A 192 26.11 9.46 6.86
CA LYS A 192 27.27 9.67 7.74
C LYS A 192 27.60 8.45 8.61
N PRO A 193 26.64 7.77 9.28
CA PRO A 193 26.94 6.60 10.11
C PRO A 193 27.38 5.37 9.32
N VAL A 194 26.98 5.25 8.05
CA VAL A 194 27.31 4.09 7.19
C VAL A 194 28.53 4.33 6.32
N THR A 195 29.16 5.52 6.41
CA THR A 195 30.42 5.85 5.72
C THR A 195 31.60 5.30 6.49
N THR A 196 32.46 4.53 5.82
CA THR A 196 33.65 3.91 6.43
C THR A 196 34.91 4.39 5.70
N PRO A 197 35.84 5.10 6.37
CA PRO A 197 37.12 5.51 5.79
C PRO A 197 37.93 4.30 5.31
N GLY A 198 38.54 4.42 4.14
CA GLY A 198 39.39 3.38 3.55
C GLY A 198 38.63 2.25 2.86
N VAL A 199 37.29 2.29 2.82
CA VAL A 199 36.46 1.36 2.04
C VAL A 199 35.79 2.11 0.90
N ASP A 200 36.23 1.90 -0.33
CA ASP A 200 35.77 2.63 -1.52
C ASP A 200 34.24 2.54 -1.72
N ALA A 201 33.69 1.37 -1.47
CA ALA A 201 32.25 1.12 -1.58
C ALA A 201 31.41 1.90 -0.55
N LEU A 202 32.00 2.34 0.55
CA LEU A 202 31.36 3.03 1.67
C LEU A 202 31.80 4.49 1.80
N THR A 203 32.43 5.05 0.76
CA THR A 203 32.70 6.49 0.73
C THR A 203 31.40 7.26 0.51
N ARG A 204 31.31 8.47 1.07
CA ARG A 204 30.11 9.30 0.94
C ARG A 204 29.71 9.57 -0.51
N ASP A 205 30.69 9.84 -1.36
CA ASP A 205 30.46 10.15 -2.78
C ASP A 205 29.94 8.91 -3.53
N ARG A 206 30.45 7.73 -3.17
CA ARG A 206 29.96 6.46 -3.69
C ARG A 206 28.52 6.21 -3.29
N LEU A 207 28.17 6.39 -2.01
CA LEU A 207 26.80 6.20 -1.50
C LEU A 207 25.83 7.18 -2.15
N LEU A 208 26.20 8.44 -2.33
CA LEU A 208 25.39 9.42 -3.05
C LEU A 208 25.22 9.05 -4.52
N HIS A 209 26.26 8.55 -5.19
CA HIS A 209 26.17 8.09 -6.58
C HIS A 209 25.24 6.89 -6.71
N VAL A 210 25.34 5.91 -5.82
CA VAL A 210 24.48 4.73 -5.83
C VAL A 210 23.03 5.12 -5.53
N ASP A 211 22.80 5.98 -4.56
CA ASP A 211 21.47 6.51 -4.22
C ASP A 211 20.81 7.18 -5.44
N GLN A 212 21.53 8.05 -6.13
CA GLN A 212 20.98 8.82 -7.25
C GLN A 212 20.82 8.02 -8.54
N CYS A 213 21.69 7.05 -8.79
CA CYS A 213 21.77 6.37 -10.08
C CYS A 213 21.23 4.93 -10.07
N TYR A 214 21.16 4.28 -8.91
CA TYR A 214 20.78 2.87 -8.83
C TYR A 214 19.51 2.65 -7.97
N VAL A 215 19.30 3.47 -6.94
CA VAL A 215 18.15 3.30 -6.03
C VAL A 215 16.97 4.14 -6.51
N ARG A 216 15.97 3.49 -7.04
CA ARG A 216 14.72 4.11 -7.52
C ARG A 216 13.55 3.13 -7.35
N ALA A 217 12.33 3.59 -7.50
CA ALA A 217 11.13 2.79 -7.26
C ALA A 217 11.16 1.45 -8.03
N GLU A 218 11.50 1.51 -9.32
CA GLU A 218 11.51 0.33 -10.19
C GLU A 218 12.57 -0.71 -9.79
N THR A 219 13.74 -0.28 -9.31
CA THR A 219 14.81 -1.20 -8.88
C THR A 219 14.52 -1.78 -7.50
N ILE A 220 13.91 -0.99 -6.60
CA ILE A 220 13.44 -1.49 -5.30
C ILE A 220 12.32 -2.51 -5.50
N GLU A 221 11.35 -2.24 -6.38
CA GLU A 221 10.27 -3.17 -6.69
C GLU A 221 10.80 -4.47 -7.29
N ALA A 222 11.78 -4.39 -8.22
CA ALA A 222 12.40 -5.56 -8.81
C ALA A 222 13.19 -6.38 -7.77
N ALA A 223 13.95 -5.73 -6.90
CA ALA A 223 14.67 -6.40 -5.81
C ALA A 223 13.71 -7.04 -4.80
N ASN A 224 12.62 -6.35 -4.45
CA ASN A 224 11.60 -6.89 -3.55
C ASN A 224 10.92 -8.13 -4.14
N ALA A 225 10.68 -8.18 -5.45
CA ALA A 225 10.09 -9.33 -6.11
C ALA A 225 10.95 -10.59 -5.96
N VAL A 226 12.29 -10.47 -5.97
CA VAL A 226 13.21 -11.59 -5.70
C VAL A 226 13.00 -12.15 -4.29
N LEU A 227 12.83 -11.27 -3.30
CA LEU A 227 12.60 -11.71 -1.91
C LEU A 227 11.22 -12.33 -1.72
N VAL A 228 10.19 -11.80 -2.36
CA VAL A 228 8.82 -12.35 -2.32
C VAL A 228 8.80 -13.76 -2.93
N ASP A 229 9.47 -13.95 -4.06
CA ASP A 229 9.57 -15.27 -4.71
C ASP A 229 10.31 -16.28 -3.80
N ALA A 230 11.44 -15.87 -3.23
CA ALA A 230 12.20 -16.71 -2.30
C ALA A 230 11.42 -17.04 -1.03
N GLN A 231 10.66 -16.10 -0.49
CA GLN A 231 9.83 -16.30 0.70
C GLN A 231 8.72 -17.32 0.45
N ALA A 232 8.15 -17.35 -0.75
CA ALA A 232 7.07 -18.26 -1.10
C ALA A 232 7.46 -19.74 -0.94
N ASP A 233 8.75 -20.09 -1.02
CA ASP A 233 9.26 -21.44 -0.86
C ASP A 233 9.58 -21.81 0.61
N ILE A 234 9.47 -20.84 1.54
CA ILE A 234 9.77 -21.08 2.97
C ILE A 234 8.58 -21.79 3.64
N PRO A 235 8.74 -23.00 4.23
CA PRO A 235 7.63 -23.74 4.83
C PRO A 235 6.88 -22.96 5.92
N LEU A 236 7.58 -22.14 6.71
CA LEU A 236 6.96 -21.30 7.73
C LEU A 236 6.08 -20.21 7.11
N ALA A 237 6.52 -19.59 6.01
CA ALA A 237 5.72 -18.61 5.30
C ALA A 237 4.46 -19.24 4.68
N GLN A 238 4.59 -20.44 4.13
CA GLN A 238 3.46 -21.24 3.62
C GLN A 238 2.45 -21.61 4.72
N ALA A 239 2.93 -21.83 5.95
CA ALA A 239 2.04 -22.09 7.10
C ALA A 239 1.22 -20.85 7.52
N TRP A 240 1.66 -19.65 7.19
CA TRP A 240 0.89 -18.41 7.43
C TRP A 240 -0.18 -18.16 6.38
N GLY A 241 0.08 -18.54 5.12
CA GLY A 241 -0.86 -18.36 4.02
C GLY A 241 -0.30 -18.84 2.69
N GLY A 242 -1.19 -18.97 1.70
CA GLY A 242 -0.85 -19.47 0.36
C GLY A 242 -0.27 -18.40 -0.58
N GLY A 243 -0.10 -17.16 -0.12
CA GLY A 243 0.34 -16.05 -0.96
C GLY A 243 -0.73 -15.51 -1.93
N LEU A 244 -1.97 -16.00 -1.81
CA LEU A 244 -3.07 -15.68 -2.74
C LEU A 244 -3.96 -14.51 -2.29
N VAL A 245 -3.88 -14.14 -1.03
CA VAL A 245 -4.67 -13.06 -0.44
C VAL A 245 -3.76 -11.89 -0.13
N ALA A 246 -4.18 -10.69 -0.49
CA ALA A 246 -3.44 -9.48 -0.18
C ALA A 246 -4.38 -8.40 0.36
N SER A 247 -3.86 -7.59 1.27
CA SER A 247 -4.53 -6.43 1.87
C SER A 247 -3.83 -5.15 1.43
N VAL A 248 -4.61 -4.15 1.02
CA VAL A 248 -4.11 -2.82 0.69
C VAL A 248 -4.66 -1.82 1.70
N ASP A 249 -3.78 -1.20 2.48
CA ASP A 249 -4.17 -0.19 3.47
C ASP A 249 -3.26 1.03 3.45
N GLY A 250 -3.77 2.13 3.99
CA GLY A 250 -3.13 3.44 3.98
C GLY A 250 -2.64 3.91 5.34
N MET A 251 -1.35 4.01 5.55
CA MET A 251 -0.76 4.69 6.70
C MET A 251 -0.49 6.16 6.41
N ARG A 252 -0.69 7.01 7.42
CA ARG A 252 -0.54 8.46 7.31
C ARG A 252 0.69 8.94 8.06
N PHE A 253 1.53 9.70 7.36
CA PHE A 253 2.76 10.24 7.92
C PHE A 253 2.80 11.76 7.85
N VAL A 254 3.23 12.38 8.95
CA VAL A 254 3.58 13.80 8.97
C VAL A 254 4.93 13.97 8.29
N VAL A 255 4.99 14.91 7.35
CA VAL A 255 6.24 15.27 6.67
C VAL A 255 6.78 16.55 7.29
N PRO A 256 7.93 16.50 7.97
CA PRO A 256 8.46 17.64 8.73
C PRO A 256 9.10 18.72 7.85
N VAL A 257 9.35 18.41 6.57
CA VAL A 257 10.02 19.30 5.63
C VAL A 257 9.05 19.90 4.61
N ARG A 258 9.38 21.05 4.06
CA ARG A 258 8.60 21.64 2.97
C ARG A 258 8.83 20.86 1.69
N THR A 259 7.76 20.29 1.16
CA THR A 259 7.77 19.53 -0.10
C THR A 259 6.46 19.69 -0.83
N HIS A 260 6.52 19.68 -2.16
CA HIS A 260 5.32 19.65 -3.00
C HIS A 260 4.62 18.27 -2.96
N ASN A 261 5.29 17.24 -2.43
CA ASN A 261 4.74 15.89 -2.32
C ASN A 261 3.84 15.68 -1.10
N ALA A 262 3.81 16.60 -0.14
CA ALA A 262 2.92 16.55 1.01
C ALA A 262 1.79 17.58 0.89
N ARG A 263 0.68 17.35 1.61
CA ARG A 263 -0.50 18.23 1.64
C ARG A 263 -1.02 18.40 3.07
N PRO A 264 -1.63 19.54 3.39
CA PRO A 264 -2.26 19.73 4.69
C PRO A 264 -3.54 18.91 4.81
N ASN A 265 -3.77 18.38 6.01
CA ASN A 265 -5.07 17.92 6.46
C ASN A 265 -5.14 18.11 7.98
N PRO A 266 -5.89 19.14 8.47
CA PRO A 266 -5.93 19.46 9.90
C PRO A 266 -6.40 18.30 10.78
N LYS A 267 -7.28 17.43 10.27
CA LYS A 267 -7.79 16.28 11.01
C LYS A 267 -6.69 15.27 11.35
N TYR A 268 -5.72 15.06 10.44
CA TYR A 268 -4.70 14.02 10.59
C TYR A 268 -3.30 14.57 10.88
N PHE A 269 -2.99 15.78 10.42
CA PHE A 269 -1.66 16.35 10.48
C PHE A 269 -1.59 17.64 11.31
N GLY A 270 -2.71 18.12 11.86
CA GLY A 270 -2.79 19.40 12.53
C GLY A 270 -2.34 20.55 11.59
N ARG A 271 -1.34 21.32 12.00
CA ARG A 271 -0.78 22.43 11.20
C ARG A 271 0.31 22.00 10.22
N LYS A 272 0.65 20.71 10.18
CA LYS A 272 1.74 20.16 9.36
C LYS A 272 1.21 19.63 8.02
N LEU A 273 2.14 19.32 7.12
CA LEU A 273 1.87 18.62 5.88
C LEU A 273 2.02 17.11 6.10
N GLY A 274 1.37 16.30 5.28
CA GLY A 274 1.51 14.86 5.35
C GLY A 274 1.25 14.15 4.03
N ILE A 275 1.53 12.87 4.06
CA ILE A 275 1.31 11.91 2.98
C ILE A 275 0.50 10.74 3.50
N THR A 276 -0.10 9.98 2.60
CA THR A 276 -0.59 8.63 2.84
C THR A 276 0.32 7.66 2.07
N TRP A 277 0.85 6.67 2.77
CA TRP A 277 1.52 5.53 2.17
C TRP A 277 0.51 4.40 2.04
N LEU A 278 0.11 4.06 0.82
CA LEU A 278 -0.61 2.82 0.55
C LEU A 278 0.40 1.68 0.48
N ASN A 279 0.15 0.64 1.25
CA ASN A 279 0.96 -0.56 1.27
C ASN A 279 0.10 -1.78 0.96
N MET A 280 0.64 -2.70 0.19
CA MET A 280 0.01 -3.98 -0.13
C MET A 280 0.83 -5.09 0.51
N LEU A 281 0.19 -5.84 1.40
CA LEU A 281 0.78 -6.99 2.10
C LEU A 281 0.01 -8.25 1.75
N ASN A 282 0.71 -9.36 1.52
CA ASN A 282 0.07 -10.66 1.35
C ASN A 282 -0.16 -11.36 2.70
N ASP A 283 -0.85 -12.50 2.66
CA ASP A 283 -1.11 -13.38 3.81
C ASP A 283 0.14 -14.04 4.39
N GLN A 284 1.26 -13.98 3.69
CA GLN A 284 2.59 -14.38 4.17
C GLN A 284 3.38 -13.23 4.80
N SER A 285 2.74 -12.08 5.04
CA SER A 285 3.35 -10.86 5.59
C SER A 285 4.44 -10.24 4.72
N ALA A 286 4.48 -10.55 3.43
CA ALA A 286 5.39 -9.91 2.48
C ALA A 286 4.78 -8.61 1.92
N GLY A 287 5.59 -7.56 1.86
CA GLY A 287 5.25 -6.32 1.14
C GLY A 287 5.32 -6.55 -0.36
N LEU A 288 4.19 -6.45 -1.06
CA LEU A 288 4.13 -6.69 -2.50
C LEU A 288 4.32 -5.42 -3.32
N ALA A 289 3.70 -4.34 -2.90
CA ALA A 289 3.73 -3.05 -3.60
C ALA A 289 3.41 -1.91 -2.65
N GLY A 290 3.75 -0.69 -3.05
CA GLY A 290 3.42 0.50 -2.28
C GLY A 290 3.33 1.75 -3.13
N LYS A 291 2.55 2.73 -2.65
CA LYS A 291 2.36 4.01 -3.33
C LYS A 291 2.25 5.17 -2.36
N VAL A 292 3.04 6.22 -2.62
CA VAL A 292 2.93 7.48 -1.87
C VAL A 292 1.84 8.35 -2.47
N LEU A 293 0.88 8.75 -1.65
CA LEU A 293 -0.20 9.66 -2.01
C LEU A 293 -0.05 10.98 -1.26
N ARG A 294 -0.32 12.08 -1.94
CA ARG A 294 -0.22 13.42 -1.34
C ARG A 294 -1.39 13.69 -0.40
N GLY A 295 -1.13 13.94 0.85
CA GLY A 295 -2.16 14.21 1.85
C GLY A 295 -2.99 12.98 2.17
N THR A 296 -4.29 13.13 2.21
CA THR A 296 -5.27 12.10 2.55
C THR A 296 -6.33 11.98 1.45
N PRO A 297 -6.00 11.45 0.27
CA PRO A 297 -7.00 11.15 -0.76
C PRO A 297 -7.88 9.98 -0.32
N ARG A 298 -8.89 9.67 -1.11
CA ARG A 298 -9.65 8.42 -0.93
C ARG A 298 -8.77 7.24 -1.34
N ASP A 299 -8.38 6.44 -0.38
CA ASP A 299 -7.43 5.34 -0.56
C ASP A 299 -7.93 4.30 -1.57
N SER A 300 -9.22 3.97 -1.52
CA SER A 300 -9.88 3.03 -2.44
C SER A 300 -9.71 3.34 -3.93
N LEU A 301 -9.59 4.63 -4.29
CA LEU A 301 -9.38 5.04 -5.69
C LEU A 301 -7.97 4.75 -6.20
N HIS A 302 -7.04 4.45 -5.30
CA HIS A 302 -5.64 4.20 -5.62
C HIS A 302 -5.24 2.74 -5.41
N THR A 303 -6.12 1.91 -4.86
CA THR A 303 -5.88 0.48 -4.65
C THR A 303 -5.56 -0.23 -5.95
N ILE A 304 -6.32 0.05 -7.02
CA ILE A 304 -6.06 -0.53 -8.35
C ILE A 304 -4.65 -0.17 -8.86
N ASP A 305 -4.22 1.08 -8.65
CA ASP A 305 -2.87 1.50 -9.06
C ASP A 305 -1.78 0.70 -8.30
N VAL A 306 -2.00 0.36 -7.03
CA VAL A 306 -1.06 -0.44 -6.22
C VAL A 306 -1.03 -1.88 -6.71
N ILE A 307 -2.20 -2.48 -6.99
CA ILE A 307 -2.31 -3.83 -7.53
C ILE A 307 -1.59 -3.93 -8.89
N VAL A 308 -1.84 -2.97 -9.78
CA VAL A 308 -1.25 -2.93 -11.13
C VAL A 308 0.26 -2.67 -11.10
N SER A 309 0.79 -2.03 -10.03
CA SER A 309 2.23 -1.80 -9.88
C SER A 309 3.01 -2.99 -9.34
N GLN A 310 2.32 -4.05 -8.88
CA GLN A 310 2.96 -5.24 -8.36
C GLN A 310 3.82 -5.92 -9.43
N ARG A 311 5.05 -6.28 -9.08
CA ARG A 311 5.92 -7.12 -9.90
C ARG A 311 6.04 -8.50 -9.27
N VAL A 312 5.95 -9.52 -10.10
CA VAL A 312 6.14 -10.91 -9.71
C VAL A 312 7.21 -11.51 -10.60
N ILE A 313 8.19 -12.15 -10.01
CA ILE A 313 9.16 -12.96 -10.75
C ILE A 313 8.57 -14.37 -10.82
N GLY A 314 8.09 -14.76 -12.01
CA GLY A 314 7.71 -16.15 -12.25
C GLY A 314 8.96 -17.03 -12.36
N ARG A 315 8.86 -18.31 -11.99
CA ARG A 315 9.93 -19.28 -12.21
C ARG A 315 10.27 -19.36 -13.70
N GLY A 316 11.31 -18.63 -14.12
CA GLY A 316 11.82 -18.59 -15.49
C GLY A 316 11.46 -17.38 -16.34
N ASP A 317 10.56 -16.49 -15.89
CA ASP A 317 10.19 -15.27 -16.63
C ASP A 317 9.91 -14.11 -15.68
N THR A 318 10.48 -12.94 -15.98
CA THR A 318 10.10 -11.68 -15.35
C THR A 318 8.74 -11.25 -15.92
N ARG A 319 7.64 -11.60 -15.26
CA ARG A 319 6.32 -11.13 -15.65
C ARG A 319 6.11 -9.73 -15.10
N THR A 320 5.80 -8.81 -15.99
CA THR A 320 5.35 -7.47 -15.60
C THR A 320 3.94 -7.57 -15.01
N THR A 321 3.60 -6.65 -14.13
CA THR A 321 2.28 -6.54 -13.49
C THR A 321 1.13 -6.55 -14.50
N ALA A 322 1.37 -6.09 -15.74
CA ALA A 322 0.35 -6.13 -16.80
C ALA A 322 -0.06 -7.56 -17.15
N GLU A 323 0.89 -8.52 -17.18
CA GLU A 323 0.60 -9.93 -17.43
C GLU A 323 -0.07 -10.60 -16.23
N HIS A 324 0.28 -10.18 -15.01
CA HIS A 324 -0.34 -10.69 -13.79
C HIS A 324 -1.74 -10.13 -13.57
N VAL A 325 -1.98 -8.87 -13.91
CA VAL A 325 -3.33 -8.28 -13.97
C VAL A 325 -4.17 -8.97 -15.05
N ASP A 326 -3.56 -9.40 -16.15
CA ASP A 326 -4.27 -10.19 -17.17
C ASP A 326 -4.69 -11.56 -16.63
N VAL A 327 -3.91 -12.17 -15.72
CA VAL A 327 -4.30 -13.39 -14.99
C VAL A 327 -5.37 -13.10 -13.92
N GLN A 328 -5.23 -12.00 -13.17
CA GLN A 328 -6.23 -11.57 -12.16
C GLN A 328 -7.48 -10.94 -12.81
N GLN A 329 -7.37 -10.38 -14.01
CA GLN A 329 -8.50 -9.96 -14.83
C GLN A 329 -9.20 -11.14 -15.51
N ARG A 330 -8.57 -12.32 -15.53
CA ARG A 330 -9.19 -13.59 -15.95
C ARG A 330 -9.84 -14.33 -14.78
N VAL A 331 -9.68 -13.84 -13.57
CA VAL A 331 -10.32 -14.25 -12.33
C VAL A 331 -11.25 -13.14 -11.84
#